data_d6b545750735151b4f9fd817ce423572
#
_entry.id   d6b545750735151b4f9fd817ce423572
#
_cell.length_a   1.000
_cell.length_b   1.000
_cell.length_c   1.000
_cell.angle_alpha   90.00
_cell.angle_beta   90.00
_cell.angle_gamma   90.00
#
_symmetry.space_group_name_H-M   'P 1'
#
loop_
_entity.id
_entity.type
_entity.pdbx_description
1 polymer ?
#
loop_
_entity_poly.entity_id
_entity_poly.type
_entity_poly.pdbx_seq_one_letter_code
_entity_poly.pdbx_strand_id
1 'polypeptide(L)'
;MNYATEVFGAAAAAALWLPAPANCANLTVVNVSAPAVNCVFNSSCTVVVDDSVGTLAYTPFGDGAFLQSRTYPGASGTPAAGMTAYEYRLDLTQATGYTECVVGLVVDFGPVQELTYPSNQPGHVFVTTQGGLGSVGIQLAEQDGTVITFTFSQYLCAGATSYFFGLAAPTRPQSTTALLYGFGNPPFVQTAARVPQH
;
A
#
# COMPACT_ATOMS: atom_id res chain seq x y z
N MET A 1 -63.54 -37.17 -30.66
CA MET A 1 -62.28 -36.50 -30.98
C MET A 1 -61.84 -35.72 -29.76
N ASN A 2 -60.93 -36.30 -28.96
CA ASN A 2 -60.40 -35.67 -27.74
C ASN A 2 -59.00 -35.17 -28.05
N TYR A 3 -58.80 -33.81 -27.96
CA TYR A 3 -57.49 -33.22 -28.05
C TYR A 3 -56.95 -33.05 -26.63
N ALA A 4 -55.87 -33.77 -26.31
CA ALA A 4 -55.07 -33.57 -25.11
C ALA A 4 -54.06 -32.45 -25.37
N THR A 5 -54.11 -31.40 -24.56
CA THR A 5 -53.16 -30.31 -24.62
C THR A 5 -52.04 -30.60 -23.63
N GLU A 6 -50.84 -30.89 -24.13
CA GLU A 6 -49.63 -31.04 -23.30
C GLU A 6 -49.08 -29.67 -22.94
N VAL A 7 -48.98 -29.37 -21.65
CA VAL A 7 -48.34 -28.18 -21.13
C VAL A 7 -46.89 -28.51 -20.79
N PHE A 8 -45.95 -28.03 -21.61
CA PHE A 8 -44.51 -28.09 -21.30
C PHE A 8 -44.16 -26.99 -20.27
N GLY A 9 -43.91 -27.39 -19.04
CA GLY A 9 -43.36 -26.53 -18.01
C GLY A 9 -41.85 -26.33 -18.22
N ALA A 10 -41.43 -25.11 -18.58
CA ALA A 10 -40.02 -24.73 -18.61
C ALA A 10 -39.51 -24.50 -17.19
N ALA A 11 -38.66 -25.38 -16.69
CA ALA A 11 -37.95 -25.16 -15.43
C ALA A 11 -36.77 -24.19 -15.68
N ALA A 12 -36.91 -22.96 -15.17
CA ALA A 12 -35.81 -22.00 -15.17
C ALA A 12 -34.79 -22.37 -14.06
N ALA A 13 -33.63 -22.85 -14.46
CA ALA A 13 -32.50 -23.07 -13.56
C ALA A 13 -31.93 -21.71 -13.12
N ALA A 14 -32.18 -21.28 -11.88
CA ALA A 14 -31.54 -20.14 -11.27
C ALA A 14 -30.08 -20.54 -10.95
N ALA A 15 -29.12 -20.01 -11.73
CA ALA A 15 -27.71 -20.14 -11.42
C ALA A 15 -27.42 -19.30 -10.18
N LEU A 16 -27.15 -19.96 -9.06
CA LEU A 16 -26.64 -19.31 -7.84
C LEU A 16 -25.21 -18.85 -8.11
N TRP A 17 -25.03 -17.56 -8.30
CA TRP A 17 -23.72 -16.92 -8.32
C TRP A 17 -23.18 -16.92 -6.88
N LEU A 18 -22.40 -17.94 -6.54
CA LEU A 18 -21.60 -17.91 -5.32
C LEU A 18 -20.47 -16.89 -5.54
N PRO A 19 -20.28 -15.91 -4.63
CA PRO A 19 -19.12 -15.04 -4.72
C PRO A 19 -17.87 -15.93 -4.66
N ALA A 20 -16.93 -15.70 -5.60
CA ALA A 20 -15.63 -16.34 -5.55
C ALA A 20 -14.96 -15.96 -4.22
N PRO A 21 -14.24 -16.90 -3.57
CA PRO A 21 -13.50 -16.57 -2.36
C PRO A 21 -12.52 -15.43 -2.70
N ALA A 22 -12.48 -14.41 -1.84
CA ALA A 22 -11.48 -13.35 -1.92
C ALA A 22 -10.10 -14.03 -1.84
N ASN A 23 -9.34 -13.99 -2.92
CA ASN A 23 -7.99 -14.55 -2.96
C ASN A 23 -7.04 -13.43 -2.51
N CYS A 24 -6.65 -13.46 -1.24
CA CYS A 24 -5.57 -12.63 -0.73
C CYS A 24 -4.27 -13.08 -1.41
N ALA A 25 -3.65 -12.19 -2.18
CA ALA A 25 -2.41 -12.47 -2.89
C ALA A 25 -1.22 -11.85 -2.13
N ASN A 26 -0.21 -12.65 -1.86
CA ASN A 26 1.04 -12.15 -1.32
C ASN A 26 1.79 -11.34 -2.39
N LEU A 27 2.15 -10.11 -2.07
CA LEU A 27 2.98 -9.26 -2.89
C LEU A 27 4.45 -9.47 -2.53
N THR A 28 5.31 -9.65 -3.54
CA THR A 28 6.74 -9.78 -3.33
C THR A 28 7.35 -8.46 -2.87
N VAL A 29 7.95 -8.45 -1.67
CA VAL A 29 8.67 -7.31 -1.12
C VAL A 29 10.15 -7.45 -1.42
N VAL A 30 10.77 -6.41 -1.99
CA VAL A 30 12.20 -6.37 -2.30
C VAL A 30 12.91 -5.24 -1.55
N ASN A 31 14.09 -5.52 -1.02
CA ASN A 31 14.94 -4.52 -0.41
C ASN A 31 15.83 -3.87 -1.47
N VAL A 32 15.70 -2.58 -1.64
CA VAL A 32 16.45 -1.81 -2.63
C VAL A 32 17.49 -0.95 -1.91
N SER A 33 18.76 -1.16 -2.26
CA SER A 33 19.84 -0.28 -1.86
C SER A 33 19.94 0.85 -2.87
N ALA A 34 19.56 2.06 -2.47
CA ALA A 34 19.64 3.24 -3.32
C ALA A 34 20.26 4.41 -2.53
N PRO A 35 20.99 5.34 -3.18
CA PRO A 35 21.60 6.49 -2.51
C PRO A 35 20.58 7.40 -1.81
N ALA A 36 19.37 7.47 -2.31
CA ALA A 36 18.22 8.13 -1.70
C ALA A 36 16.93 7.46 -2.20
N VAL A 37 15.81 7.64 -1.51
CA VAL A 37 14.52 7.05 -1.89
C VAL A 37 14.11 7.40 -3.33
N ASN A 38 14.29 8.66 -3.74
CA ASN A 38 13.97 9.08 -5.11
C ASN A 38 14.77 8.34 -6.20
N CYS A 39 15.92 7.74 -5.84
CA CYS A 39 16.76 7.03 -6.80
C CYS A 39 16.20 5.68 -7.24
N VAL A 40 15.21 5.15 -6.55
CA VAL A 40 14.57 3.88 -6.90
C VAL A 40 13.89 3.96 -8.26
N PHE A 41 13.15 5.05 -8.49
CA PHE A 41 12.40 5.28 -9.72
C PHE A 41 12.88 6.49 -10.54
N ASN A 42 14.01 7.09 -10.16
CA ASN A 42 14.65 8.14 -10.93
C ASN A 42 16.18 8.07 -10.78
N SER A 43 16.87 7.69 -11.84
CA SER A 43 18.33 7.48 -11.82
C SER A 43 19.14 8.74 -11.51
N SER A 44 18.60 9.95 -11.77
CA SER A 44 19.26 11.21 -11.40
C SER A 44 19.05 11.57 -9.94
N CYS A 45 18.16 10.87 -9.22
CA CYS A 45 17.74 11.15 -7.86
C CYS A 45 17.11 12.54 -7.64
N THR A 46 16.92 13.29 -8.72
CA THR A 46 16.36 14.64 -8.69
C THR A 46 14.97 14.62 -9.30
N VAL A 47 13.96 14.77 -8.46
CA VAL A 47 12.55 14.75 -8.88
C VAL A 47 11.78 15.87 -8.18
N VAL A 48 10.73 16.35 -8.82
CA VAL A 48 9.71 17.16 -8.17
C VAL A 48 8.73 16.16 -7.53
N VAL A 49 8.68 16.16 -6.21
CA VAL A 49 7.84 15.26 -5.43
C VAL A 49 6.58 16.01 -5.01
N ASP A 50 5.41 15.39 -5.24
CA ASP A 50 4.17 15.80 -4.57
C ASP A 50 4.11 15.06 -3.24
N ASP A 51 4.35 15.78 -2.15
CA ASP A 51 4.46 15.26 -0.80
C ASP A 51 3.17 15.58 0.00
N SER A 52 2.69 14.62 0.74
CA SER A 52 1.50 14.73 1.58
C SER A 52 1.77 14.13 2.95
N VAL A 53 1.33 14.81 4.00
CA VAL A 53 1.48 14.37 5.38
C VAL A 53 0.11 14.19 6.01
N GLY A 54 -0.21 12.96 6.39
CA GLY A 54 -1.38 12.62 7.18
C GLY A 54 -1.03 12.58 8.67
N THR A 55 -1.50 13.56 9.43
CA THR A 55 -1.21 13.65 10.87
C THR A 55 -2.00 12.61 11.66
N LEU A 56 -1.44 12.15 12.77
CA LEU A 56 -2.02 11.18 13.69
C LEU A 56 -2.34 11.80 15.07
N ALA A 57 -2.53 13.13 15.10
CA ALA A 57 -2.85 13.84 16.33
C ALA A 57 -4.13 13.29 17.00
N TYR A 58 -4.12 13.24 18.33
CA TYR A 58 -5.22 12.71 19.16
C TYR A 58 -5.54 11.23 18.92
N THR A 59 -4.55 10.47 18.50
CA THR A 59 -4.70 9.02 18.26
C THR A 59 -3.91 8.21 19.29
N PRO A 60 -4.18 6.89 19.42
CA PRO A 60 -3.39 6.01 20.27
C PRO A 60 -1.90 5.93 19.89
N PHE A 61 -1.55 6.34 18.68
CA PHE A 61 -0.16 6.33 18.19
C PHE A 61 0.64 7.58 18.57
N GLY A 62 0.00 8.53 19.24
CA GLY A 62 0.63 9.71 19.82
C GLY A 62 0.58 10.95 18.95
N ASP A 63 0.55 12.10 19.62
CA ASP A 63 0.66 13.40 18.97
C ASP A 63 2.05 13.57 18.36
N GLY A 64 2.14 14.19 17.20
CA GLY A 64 3.39 14.37 16.47
C GLY A 64 3.78 13.23 15.53
N ALA A 65 3.06 12.09 15.59
CA ALA A 65 3.17 11.02 14.61
C ALA A 65 2.52 11.41 13.28
N PHE A 66 3.03 10.88 12.16
CA PHE A 66 2.44 11.13 10.85
C PHE A 66 2.76 10.02 9.83
N LEU A 67 1.87 9.86 8.85
CA LEU A 67 2.13 9.12 7.63
C LEU A 67 2.52 10.10 6.52
N GLN A 68 3.73 9.99 6.02
CA GLN A 68 4.17 10.67 4.81
C GLN A 68 3.86 9.81 3.60
N SER A 69 3.21 10.40 2.59
CA SER A 69 3.01 9.76 1.29
C SER A 69 3.48 10.70 0.18
N ARG A 70 4.28 10.16 -0.75
CA ARG A 70 4.97 10.92 -1.78
C ARG A 70 4.69 10.31 -3.14
N THR A 71 4.51 11.17 -4.15
CA THR A 71 4.34 10.72 -5.53
C THR A 71 5.21 11.53 -6.48
N TYR A 72 5.72 10.85 -7.52
CA TYR A 72 6.46 11.46 -8.61
C TYR A 72 6.47 10.56 -9.84
N PRO A 73 6.67 11.12 -11.06
CA PRO A 73 6.75 10.30 -12.25
C PRO A 73 8.03 9.47 -12.27
N GLY A 74 7.92 8.18 -12.60
CA GLY A 74 9.06 7.31 -12.84
C GLY A 74 9.80 7.69 -14.11
N ALA A 75 11.13 7.79 -14.02
CA ALA A 75 11.98 8.17 -15.14
C ALA A 75 12.16 7.00 -16.13
N SER A 76 12.44 7.35 -17.39
CA SER A 76 12.84 6.37 -18.40
C SER A 76 14.06 5.56 -17.94
N GLY A 77 14.06 4.26 -18.20
CA GLY A 77 15.13 3.35 -17.79
C GLY A 77 15.09 2.91 -16.32
N THR A 78 14.03 3.26 -15.60
CA THR A 78 13.78 2.77 -14.23
C THR A 78 12.62 1.75 -14.21
N PRO A 79 12.46 0.98 -13.13
CA PRO A 79 11.35 0.03 -13.00
C PRO A 79 9.96 0.66 -13.20
N ALA A 80 9.80 1.92 -12.82
CA ALA A 80 8.53 2.65 -12.93
C ALA A 80 8.44 3.55 -14.17
N ALA A 81 9.20 3.29 -15.25
CA ALA A 81 9.15 4.09 -16.47
C ALA A 81 7.73 4.18 -17.03
N GLY A 82 7.22 5.40 -17.20
CA GLY A 82 5.86 5.66 -17.67
C GLY A 82 4.75 5.48 -16.61
N MET A 83 5.12 5.24 -15.35
CA MET A 83 4.23 5.13 -14.22
C MET A 83 4.45 6.27 -13.21
N THR A 84 3.58 6.34 -12.21
CA THR A 84 3.75 7.17 -11.02
C THR A 84 4.27 6.32 -9.87
N ALA A 85 5.32 6.77 -9.21
CA ALA A 85 5.81 6.21 -7.95
C ALA A 85 4.92 6.65 -6.79
N TYR A 86 4.66 5.75 -5.88
CA TYR A 86 3.94 5.96 -4.61
C TYR A 86 4.81 5.46 -3.48
N GLU A 87 5.21 6.35 -2.61
CA GLU A 87 6.13 6.05 -1.51
C GLU A 87 5.50 6.45 -0.19
N TYR A 88 5.65 5.59 0.80
CA TYR A 88 5.11 5.77 2.15
C TYR A 88 6.21 5.69 3.19
N ARG A 89 6.08 6.49 4.24
CA ARG A 89 6.89 6.42 5.46
C ARG A 89 6.03 6.77 6.66
N LEU A 90 6.02 5.90 7.65
CA LEU A 90 5.40 6.20 8.94
C LEU A 90 6.47 6.70 9.91
N ASP A 91 6.25 7.87 10.48
CA ASP A 91 7.20 8.52 11.39
C ASP A 91 6.54 8.76 12.76
N LEU A 92 7.08 8.10 13.78
CA LEU A 92 6.69 8.25 15.17
C LEU A 92 7.84 8.83 16.03
N THR A 93 8.87 9.42 15.41
CA THR A 93 10.03 9.94 16.14
C THR A 93 9.66 11.06 17.10
N GLN A 94 8.62 11.82 16.80
CA GLN A 94 8.09 12.91 17.61
C GLN A 94 6.79 12.53 18.35
N ALA A 95 6.41 11.26 18.33
CA ALA A 95 5.18 10.81 18.96
C ALA A 95 5.26 10.99 20.49
N THR A 96 4.24 11.66 21.06
CA THR A 96 4.09 11.92 22.50
C THR A 96 2.68 11.54 22.98
N GLY A 97 2.50 11.34 24.27
CA GLY A 97 1.21 10.97 24.86
C GLY A 97 1.00 9.45 24.87
N TYR A 98 -0.20 8.98 24.54
CA TYR A 98 -0.49 7.56 24.41
C TYR A 98 0.22 7.02 23.18
N THR A 99 1.09 6.05 23.38
CA THR A 99 1.98 5.55 22.33
C THR A 99 1.82 4.05 22.19
N GLU A 100 0.70 3.62 21.61
CA GLU A 100 0.60 2.26 21.09
C GLU A 100 1.52 2.13 19.87
N CYS A 101 2.00 0.91 19.66
CA CYS A 101 2.84 0.63 18.51
C CYS A 101 1.98 0.31 17.30
N VAL A 102 2.38 0.80 16.14
CA VAL A 102 1.74 0.47 14.86
C VAL A 102 2.29 -0.86 14.35
N VAL A 103 1.39 -1.73 13.93
CA VAL A 103 1.70 -3.04 13.32
C VAL A 103 1.73 -2.94 11.80
N GLY A 104 0.84 -2.15 11.21
CA GLY A 104 0.76 -2.05 9.76
C GLY A 104 -0.10 -0.91 9.23
N LEU A 105 -0.12 -0.83 7.90
CA LEU A 105 -0.81 0.16 7.09
C LEU A 105 -1.72 -0.53 6.07
N VAL A 106 -2.93 -0.05 5.92
CA VAL A 106 -3.89 -0.51 4.91
C VAL A 106 -4.23 0.65 3.99
N VAL A 107 -4.14 0.43 2.69
CA VAL A 107 -4.46 1.42 1.64
C VAL A 107 -5.30 0.80 0.54
N ASP A 108 -6.28 1.53 0.04
CA ASP A 108 -7.01 1.17 -1.17
C ASP A 108 -6.22 1.67 -2.38
N PHE A 109 -5.34 0.81 -2.89
CA PHE A 109 -4.32 1.17 -3.88
C PHE A 109 -4.73 0.85 -5.33
N GLY A 110 -5.59 -0.13 -5.51
CA GLY A 110 -5.90 -0.68 -6.83
C GLY A 110 -4.94 -1.79 -7.27
N PRO A 111 -4.98 -2.19 -8.53
CA PRO A 111 -4.17 -3.31 -9.03
C PRO A 111 -2.67 -2.98 -9.00
N VAL A 112 -1.88 -3.95 -8.54
CA VAL A 112 -0.42 -3.85 -8.45
C VAL A 112 0.24 -4.62 -9.59
N GLN A 113 1.35 -4.09 -10.11
CA GLN A 113 2.17 -4.73 -11.13
C GLN A 113 3.50 -5.17 -10.53
N GLU A 114 3.98 -6.32 -10.97
CA GLU A 114 5.35 -6.74 -10.68
C GLU A 114 6.32 -5.93 -11.52
N LEU A 115 7.36 -5.40 -10.89
CA LEU A 115 8.42 -4.62 -11.51
C LEU A 115 9.76 -5.34 -11.37
N THR A 116 10.69 -5.04 -12.26
CA THR A 116 12.06 -5.53 -12.15
C THR A 116 12.95 -4.46 -11.55
N TYR A 117 13.32 -4.63 -10.28
CA TYR A 117 14.19 -3.73 -9.54
C TYR A 117 15.67 -3.96 -9.87
N PRO A 118 16.59 -3.07 -9.42
CA PRO A 118 18.03 -3.28 -9.59
C PRO A 118 18.48 -4.68 -9.16
N SER A 119 19.50 -5.21 -9.82
CA SER A 119 19.97 -6.60 -9.66
C SER A 119 19.01 -7.67 -10.19
N ASN A 120 18.09 -7.29 -11.12
CA ASN A 120 17.08 -8.17 -11.72
C ASN A 120 16.17 -8.85 -10.70
N GLN A 121 15.83 -8.15 -9.63
CA GLN A 121 14.90 -8.65 -8.60
C GLN A 121 13.45 -8.33 -9.01
N PRO A 122 12.62 -9.34 -9.31
CA PRO A 122 11.19 -9.12 -9.50
C PRO A 122 10.53 -8.82 -8.16
N GLY A 123 9.61 -7.85 -8.14
CA GLY A 123 8.89 -7.50 -6.93
C GLY A 123 7.74 -6.54 -7.19
N HIS A 124 6.83 -6.48 -6.22
CA HIS A 124 5.68 -5.61 -6.26
C HIS A 124 5.89 -4.37 -5.40
N VAL A 125 6.53 -4.56 -4.25
CA VAL A 125 6.78 -3.54 -3.24
C VAL A 125 8.28 -3.42 -3.01
N PHE A 126 8.81 -2.20 -3.05
CA PHE A 126 10.20 -1.96 -2.64
C PHE A 126 10.25 -1.41 -1.21
N VAL A 127 11.38 -1.65 -0.55
CA VAL A 127 11.77 -1.01 0.71
C VAL A 127 13.17 -0.44 0.54
N THR A 128 13.35 0.86 0.79
CA THR A 128 14.67 1.50 0.67
C THR A 128 15.45 1.35 1.97
N THR A 129 16.34 0.37 2.03
CA THR A 129 17.11 0.04 3.24
C THR A 129 18.42 0.82 3.38
N GLN A 130 18.85 1.54 2.35
CA GLN A 130 20.02 2.42 2.37
C GLN A 130 19.68 3.75 1.72
N GLY A 131 20.28 4.83 2.20
CA GLY A 131 20.04 6.19 1.70
C GLY A 131 18.66 6.76 2.04
N GLY A 132 17.81 6.00 2.68
CA GLY A 132 16.51 6.40 3.18
C GLY A 132 16.54 6.72 4.67
N LEU A 133 15.49 7.39 5.15
CA LEU A 133 15.23 7.57 6.57
C LEU A 133 14.53 6.32 7.11
N GLY A 134 14.78 5.97 8.35
CA GLY A 134 14.06 4.92 9.06
C GLY A 134 14.89 3.70 9.42
N SER A 135 14.24 2.77 10.12
CA SER A 135 14.87 1.56 10.66
C SER A 135 13.99 0.31 10.57
N VAL A 136 12.69 0.46 10.29
CA VAL A 136 11.74 -0.66 10.25
C VAL A 136 11.21 -0.84 8.84
N GLY A 137 11.37 -2.02 8.27
CA GLY A 137 10.92 -2.39 6.93
C GLY A 137 9.53 -3.00 6.90
N ILE A 138 9.13 -3.46 5.71
CA ILE A 138 7.92 -4.25 5.50
C ILE A 138 8.29 -5.73 5.54
N GLN A 139 7.60 -6.51 6.36
CA GLN A 139 7.74 -7.96 6.42
C GLN A 139 6.83 -8.64 5.41
N LEU A 140 5.59 -8.16 5.29
CA LEU A 140 4.57 -8.76 4.46
C LEU A 140 3.74 -7.66 3.80
N ALA A 141 3.41 -7.86 2.54
CA ALA A 141 2.41 -7.08 1.83
C ALA A 141 1.41 -8.03 1.18
N GLU A 142 0.13 -7.81 1.43
CA GLU A 142 -0.95 -8.67 0.94
C GLU A 142 -1.98 -7.81 0.22
N GLN A 143 -2.51 -8.32 -0.89
CA GLN A 143 -3.55 -7.64 -1.66
C GLN A 143 -4.83 -8.47 -1.66
N ASP A 144 -5.94 -7.82 -1.27
CA ASP A 144 -7.30 -8.34 -1.40
C ASP A 144 -8.13 -7.36 -2.24
N GLY A 145 -8.45 -7.74 -3.46
CA GLY A 145 -9.07 -6.84 -4.43
C GLY A 145 -8.19 -5.63 -4.74
N THR A 146 -8.64 -4.44 -4.37
CA THR A 146 -7.90 -3.17 -4.53
C THR A 146 -7.11 -2.76 -3.29
N VAL A 147 -7.35 -3.43 -2.16
CA VAL A 147 -6.80 -3.08 -0.86
C VAL A 147 -5.47 -3.79 -0.63
N ILE A 148 -4.46 -3.05 -0.22
CA ILE A 148 -3.17 -3.60 0.19
C ILE A 148 -3.00 -3.40 1.69
N THR A 149 -2.60 -4.49 2.36
CA THR A 149 -2.18 -4.48 3.77
C THR A 149 -0.67 -4.66 3.84
N PHE A 150 0.02 -3.68 4.41
CA PHE A 150 1.44 -3.76 4.73
C PHE A 150 1.60 -4.08 6.20
N THR A 151 2.37 -5.11 6.54
CA THR A 151 2.75 -5.45 7.90
C THR A 151 4.23 -5.11 8.09
N PHE A 152 4.54 -4.32 9.12
CA PHE A 152 5.91 -3.95 9.44
C PHE A 152 6.72 -5.13 9.99
N SER A 153 8.02 -5.16 9.74
CA SER A 153 8.93 -6.24 10.19
C SER A 153 9.12 -6.24 11.72
N GLN A 154 8.84 -5.13 12.36
CA GLN A 154 8.78 -4.93 13.80
C GLN A 154 7.70 -3.91 14.12
N TYR A 155 7.19 -3.92 15.33
CA TYR A 155 6.25 -2.89 15.79
C TYR A 155 6.90 -1.51 15.75
N LEU A 156 6.23 -0.56 15.14
CA LEU A 156 6.63 0.84 15.11
C LEU A 156 6.06 1.53 16.34
N CYS A 157 6.91 1.77 17.32
CA CYS A 157 6.56 2.47 18.57
C CYS A 157 7.08 3.91 18.54
N ALA A 158 6.71 4.71 19.53
CA ALA A 158 7.22 6.08 19.71
C ALA A 158 8.75 6.12 19.64
N GLY A 159 9.28 7.10 18.93
CA GLY A 159 10.71 7.26 18.66
C GLY A 159 11.22 6.49 17.43
N ALA A 160 10.39 5.61 16.82
CA ALA A 160 10.77 4.84 15.63
C ALA A 160 10.20 5.46 14.34
N THR A 161 10.79 5.09 13.21
CA THR A 161 10.26 5.41 11.88
C THR A 161 10.48 4.25 10.92
N SER A 162 9.54 4.03 9.99
CA SER A 162 9.73 3.04 8.94
C SER A 162 10.76 3.54 7.92
N TYR A 163 11.41 2.61 7.21
CA TYR A 163 12.00 2.93 5.93
C TYR A 163 10.91 3.47 4.99
N PHE A 164 11.33 4.16 3.92
CA PHE A 164 10.44 4.37 2.80
C PHE A 164 10.18 3.03 2.11
N PHE A 165 8.93 2.79 1.79
CA PHE A 165 8.48 1.65 1.00
C PHE A 165 7.43 2.12 0.00
N GLY A 166 7.24 1.38 -1.07
CA GLY A 166 6.29 1.83 -2.06
C GLY A 166 6.15 0.90 -3.27
N LEU A 167 5.38 1.39 -4.23
CA LEU A 167 4.98 0.72 -5.45
C LEU A 167 4.93 1.74 -6.58
N ALA A 168 4.65 1.27 -7.81
CA ALA A 168 4.31 2.15 -8.91
C ALA A 168 3.01 1.71 -9.58
N ALA A 169 2.28 2.67 -10.12
CA ALA A 169 1.05 2.44 -10.86
C ALA A 169 0.95 3.39 -12.06
N PRO A 170 0.24 2.99 -13.15
CA PRO A 170 0.15 3.81 -14.36
C PRO A 170 -0.79 5.01 -14.21
N THR A 171 -1.58 5.07 -13.14
CA THR A 171 -2.60 6.09 -12.94
C THR A 171 -2.10 7.28 -12.13
N ARG A 172 -2.84 8.40 -12.21
CA ARG A 172 -2.53 9.62 -11.47
C ARG A 172 -2.83 9.46 -9.98
N PRO A 173 -2.13 10.19 -9.10
CA PRO A 173 -2.40 10.15 -7.69
C PRO A 173 -3.70 10.86 -7.32
N GLN A 174 -4.38 10.30 -6.29
CA GLN A 174 -5.48 10.93 -5.56
C GLN A 174 -5.22 10.82 -4.06
N SER A 175 -5.87 11.69 -3.28
CA SER A 175 -5.88 11.54 -1.83
C SER A 175 -7.00 10.61 -1.42
N THR A 176 -6.69 9.69 -0.50
CA THR A 176 -7.67 8.79 0.12
C THR A 176 -7.41 8.66 1.61
N THR A 177 -8.28 7.92 2.28
CA THR A 177 -8.08 7.53 3.68
C THR A 177 -7.30 6.22 3.72
N ALA A 178 -6.15 6.24 4.39
CA ALA A 178 -5.43 5.04 4.80
C ALA A 178 -5.81 4.67 6.25
N LEU A 179 -5.62 3.40 6.61
CA LEU A 179 -5.86 2.89 7.95
C LEU A 179 -4.55 2.40 8.54
N LEU A 180 -4.22 2.86 9.75
CA LEU A 180 -3.15 2.30 10.57
C LEU A 180 -3.76 1.41 11.63
N TYR A 181 -3.14 0.27 11.92
CA TYR A 181 -3.59 -0.62 12.98
C TYR A 181 -2.44 -0.95 13.93
N GLY A 182 -2.79 -1.07 15.21
CA GLY A 182 -1.87 -1.36 16.30
C GLY A 182 -2.00 -2.79 16.79
N PHE A 183 -1.35 -3.08 17.91
CA PHE A 183 -1.38 -4.38 18.59
C PHE A 183 -2.56 -4.42 19.57
N GLY A 184 -3.29 -5.54 19.58
CA GLY A 184 -4.43 -5.76 20.50
C GLY A 184 -5.78 -5.62 19.80
N ASN A 185 -6.78 -5.07 20.48
CA ASN A 185 -8.09 -4.80 19.88
C ASN A 185 -8.09 -3.33 19.42
N PRO A 186 -7.62 -3.04 18.19
CA PRO A 186 -7.15 -1.72 17.88
C PRO A 186 -8.29 -0.82 17.49
N PRO A 187 -8.20 0.43 17.79
CA PRO A 187 -8.76 1.42 16.93
C PRO A 187 -7.92 1.43 15.63
N PHE A 188 -8.55 1.13 14.51
CA PHE A 188 -8.01 1.57 13.23
C PHE A 188 -7.97 3.10 13.25
N VAL A 189 -6.81 3.66 13.03
CA VAL A 189 -6.64 5.10 12.93
C VAL A 189 -6.63 5.50 11.46
N GLN A 190 -7.51 6.41 11.11
CA GLN A 190 -7.59 6.96 9.77
C GLN A 190 -6.60 8.10 9.59
N THR A 191 -5.94 8.13 8.45
CA THR A 191 -5.06 9.22 8.04
C THR A 191 -5.08 9.39 6.53
N ALA A 192 -4.64 10.54 6.03
CA ALA A 192 -4.58 10.79 4.60
C ALA A 192 -3.38 10.09 3.95
N ALA A 193 -3.57 9.54 2.76
CA ALA A 193 -2.51 9.00 1.92
C ALA A 193 -2.75 9.29 0.44
N ARG A 194 -1.69 9.29 -0.37
CA ARG A 194 -1.75 9.31 -1.83
C ARG A 194 -1.83 7.90 -2.36
N VAL A 195 -2.78 7.63 -3.24
CA VAL A 195 -2.97 6.35 -3.93
C VAL A 195 -3.29 6.59 -5.41
N PRO A 196 -3.18 5.56 -6.28
CA PRO A 196 -3.65 5.64 -7.66
C PRO A 196 -5.14 5.91 -7.76
N GLN A 197 -5.56 6.60 -8.82
CA GLN A 197 -6.98 6.66 -9.20
C GLN A 197 -7.39 5.31 -9.83
N HIS A 198 -8.43 4.72 -9.36
CA HIS A 198 -9.04 3.48 -9.89
C HIS A 198 -10.56 3.51 -9.83
#